data_3ed6bdb10fe38be147541437ba32d6bd
#
_entry.id   3ed6bdb10fe38be147541437ba32d6bd
#
_cell.length_a   1.000
_cell.length_b   1.000
_cell.length_c   1.000
_cell.angle_alpha   90.00
_cell.angle_beta   90.00
_cell.angle_gamma   90.00
#
_symmetry.space_group_name_H-M   'P 1'
#
loop_
_entity.id
_entity.type
_entity.pdbx_description
1 polymer ?
#
loop_
_entity_poly.entity_id
_entity_poly.type
_entity_poly.pdbx_seq_one_letter_code
_entity_poly.pdbx_strand_id
1 'polypeptide(L)'
;PSRQQVEWGKNYRLANDIDFSALTAAEQAKTKSIGTVTYPFMGEFDGQGHKITGLTLSNSDSGLFWYTGATAYVHDLTIEGANVLFSDNAAVLVHNNYGRIENCAVVNTNITADTGAVLGGMVSRNYGVIRASYVQGGTLTSNSTTAVGHAGFVGANEEGGLIERCWTSMSVSTQSMHAAGFVGLGYGGTIRNCFALGDVSARGYSGGFVGRSVYDGNIYENCYAAGTVTVTETEGNGFIGGNQSWSAFQYDQSSGITNCYYNSATDSSHDYNAAPKSLDEMKSADFLAALSGSEAGIWVQSAGLPYLEGVAAPEQAASSRITVTLVLAAYDKETYQFSQLGGDISVTMDSTGNTRLVDLMDAAQAQGKLTYSYSTTPTFGRFIHTINDYAVNQPDGWMFTINDKLSNVSASLATVQDGDTVLWFEGTTENRFQGPTLAQLRGESIEWVDIASVADLLALAKSSNDGVLAKNYRLTADLDLSGVDFPGIGTAAHPFTGLFDGQGHTVTGATVSGTENVGFFGVIKGATIKNLHLTDVTVTGEKRTGGLVGYAQAELDSENLANGKANLIGSCTISGTVSGKEQTGGLVGC
;
A
#
# COMPACT_ATOMS: atom_id res chain seq x y z
N PRO A 1 40.76 -11.04 -22.94
CA PRO A 1 39.43 -10.76 -22.43
C PRO A 1 38.99 -11.85 -21.43
N SER A 2 38.36 -11.45 -20.32
CA SER A 2 37.79 -12.40 -19.37
C SER A 2 36.68 -13.21 -20.05
N ARG A 3 36.37 -14.39 -19.54
CA ARG A 3 35.25 -15.21 -20.06
C ARG A 3 33.95 -14.41 -20.05
N GLN A 4 33.70 -13.61 -19.00
CA GLN A 4 32.53 -12.73 -18.88
C GLN A 4 32.49 -11.68 -20.00
N GLN A 5 33.60 -11.05 -20.33
CA GLN A 5 33.68 -10.06 -21.40
C GLN A 5 33.31 -10.65 -22.77
N VAL A 6 33.73 -11.88 -23.02
CA VAL A 6 33.40 -12.57 -24.27
C VAL A 6 31.92 -12.96 -24.32
N GLU A 7 31.39 -13.48 -23.23
CA GLU A 7 29.98 -13.91 -23.17
C GLU A 7 29.03 -12.71 -23.28
N TRP A 8 29.27 -11.62 -22.58
CA TRP A 8 28.37 -10.46 -22.60
C TRP A 8 28.50 -9.57 -23.84
N GLY A 9 29.40 -9.88 -24.74
CA GLY A 9 29.48 -9.32 -26.09
C GLY A 9 28.72 -10.12 -27.16
N LYS A 10 28.13 -11.25 -26.81
CA LYS A 10 27.37 -12.09 -27.73
C LYS A 10 25.90 -11.70 -27.81
N ASN A 11 25.28 -12.12 -28.91
CA ASN A 11 23.84 -12.03 -29.09
C ASN A 11 23.12 -13.25 -28.52
N TYR A 12 22.01 -13.00 -27.86
CA TYR A 12 21.16 -14.01 -27.24
C TYR A 12 19.73 -13.85 -27.71
N ARG A 13 19.00 -14.94 -27.79
CA ARG A 13 17.57 -14.92 -28.00
C ARG A 13 16.88 -15.95 -27.12
N LEU A 14 15.69 -15.64 -26.65
CA LEU A 14 14.85 -16.63 -25.99
C LEU A 14 14.25 -17.58 -27.03
N ALA A 15 14.22 -18.85 -26.71
CA ALA A 15 13.59 -19.87 -27.55
C ALA A 15 12.20 -20.25 -27.01
N ASN A 16 11.93 -19.96 -25.76
CA ASN A 16 10.68 -20.23 -25.04
C ASN A 16 10.55 -19.26 -23.87
N ASP A 17 9.38 -19.22 -23.28
CA ASP A 17 9.16 -18.56 -21.98
C ASP A 17 10.02 -19.21 -20.90
N ILE A 18 10.44 -18.41 -19.93
CA ILE A 18 11.22 -18.87 -18.77
C ILE A 18 10.41 -18.62 -17.51
N ASP A 19 10.14 -19.67 -16.76
CA ASP A 19 9.40 -19.61 -15.49
C ASP A 19 10.34 -19.82 -14.29
N PHE A 20 10.64 -18.71 -13.58
CA PHE A 20 11.42 -18.75 -12.34
C PHE A 20 10.57 -19.15 -11.13
N SER A 21 9.25 -19.11 -11.20
CA SER A 21 8.38 -19.52 -10.10
C SER A 21 8.49 -21.03 -9.81
N ALA A 22 8.93 -21.81 -10.79
CA ALA A 22 9.21 -23.24 -10.64
C ALA A 22 10.49 -23.52 -9.83
N LEU A 23 11.35 -22.52 -9.61
CA LEU A 23 12.60 -22.67 -8.86
C LEU A 23 12.36 -22.49 -7.36
N THR A 24 13.10 -23.25 -6.56
CA THR A 24 13.15 -23.03 -5.10
C THR A 24 13.80 -21.67 -4.78
N ALA A 25 13.50 -21.11 -3.62
CA ALA A 25 14.12 -19.84 -3.17
C ALA A 25 15.66 -19.92 -3.17
N ALA A 26 16.25 -21.08 -2.84
CA ALA A 26 17.69 -21.29 -2.86
C ALA A 26 18.28 -21.31 -4.27
N GLU A 27 17.53 -21.69 -5.26
CA GLU A 27 17.91 -21.63 -6.67
C GLU A 27 17.75 -20.23 -7.23
N GLN A 28 16.65 -19.56 -6.92
CA GLN A 28 16.45 -18.15 -7.29
C GLN A 28 17.53 -17.24 -6.72
N ALA A 29 17.97 -17.46 -5.47
CA ALA A 29 19.06 -16.71 -4.84
C ALA A 29 20.42 -16.83 -5.56
N LYS A 30 20.58 -17.79 -6.48
CA LYS A 30 21.77 -17.93 -7.33
C LYS A 30 21.69 -17.15 -8.63
N THR A 31 20.51 -16.64 -8.96
CA THR A 31 20.31 -15.80 -10.14
C THR A 31 21.15 -14.54 -10.00
N LYS A 32 21.88 -14.18 -11.06
CA LYS A 32 22.73 -12.99 -11.09
C LYS A 32 22.35 -12.12 -12.27
N SER A 33 22.38 -10.81 -12.07
CA SER A 33 22.20 -9.84 -13.16
C SER A 33 23.25 -10.03 -14.27
N ILE A 34 22.83 -9.74 -15.48
CA ILE A 34 23.67 -9.81 -16.68
C ILE A 34 24.44 -8.48 -16.80
N GLY A 35 25.74 -8.53 -17.04
CA GLY A 35 26.59 -7.35 -17.16
C GLY A 35 27.07 -6.81 -15.80
N THR A 36 28.18 -6.09 -15.82
CA THR A 36 28.71 -5.36 -14.64
C THR A 36 29.26 -4.02 -15.10
N VAL A 37 29.63 -3.14 -14.15
CA VAL A 37 30.32 -1.86 -14.45
C VAL A 37 31.58 -2.09 -15.31
N THR A 38 32.39 -3.10 -14.99
CA THR A 38 33.65 -3.40 -15.71
C THR A 38 33.40 -4.11 -17.04
N TYR A 39 32.38 -4.93 -17.11
CA TYR A 39 32.02 -5.74 -18.29
C TYR A 39 30.50 -5.60 -18.52
N PRO A 40 30.04 -4.49 -19.11
CA PRO A 40 28.62 -4.34 -19.41
C PRO A 40 28.16 -5.32 -20.48
N PHE A 41 26.88 -5.60 -20.52
CA PHE A 41 26.29 -6.31 -21.65
C PHE A 41 26.37 -5.43 -22.90
N MET A 42 26.94 -5.93 -23.98
CA MET A 42 27.23 -5.18 -25.20
C MET A 42 26.55 -5.77 -26.44
N GLY A 43 25.94 -6.95 -26.31
CA GLY A 43 25.31 -7.67 -27.40
C GLY A 43 23.85 -7.30 -27.60
N GLU A 44 23.17 -8.12 -28.40
CA GLU A 44 21.73 -8.10 -28.59
C GLU A 44 21.08 -9.16 -27.69
N PHE A 45 19.98 -8.80 -27.02
CA PHE A 45 19.13 -9.73 -26.31
C PHE A 45 17.72 -9.63 -26.88
N ASP A 46 17.38 -10.62 -27.71
CA ASP A 46 16.09 -10.72 -28.38
C ASP A 46 15.16 -11.65 -27.58
N GLY A 47 14.13 -11.07 -26.98
CA GLY A 47 13.10 -11.82 -26.25
C GLY A 47 12.18 -12.63 -27.15
N GLN A 48 12.16 -12.41 -28.49
CA GLN A 48 11.29 -13.07 -29.46
C GLN A 48 9.79 -13.01 -29.09
N GLY A 49 9.38 -12.02 -28.29
CA GLY A 49 8.03 -11.93 -27.74
C GLY A 49 7.76 -12.91 -26.58
N HIS A 50 8.76 -13.64 -26.13
CA HIS A 50 8.68 -14.52 -24.96
C HIS A 50 8.73 -13.73 -23.65
N LYS A 51 8.33 -14.39 -22.58
CA LYS A 51 8.30 -13.81 -21.23
C LYS A 51 9.17 -14.57 -20.22
N ILE A 52 9.66 -13.80 -19.24
CA ILE A 52 10.29 -14.31 -18.03
C ILE A 52 9.32 -14.05 -16.88
N THR A 53 8.88 -15.10 -16.17
CA THR A 53 7.90 -15.01 -15.09
C THR A 53 8.50 -15.36 -13.73
N GLY A 54 7.99 -14.74 -12.66
CA GLY A 54 8.33 -15.07 -11.28
C GLY A 54 9.80 -14.82 -10.89
N LEU A 55 10.50 -13.93 -11.61
CA LEU A 55 11.89 -13.58 -11.32
C LEU A 55 11.98 -12.86 -9.97
N THR A 56 12.82 -13.37 -9.05
CA THR A 56 13.15 -12.67 -7.80
C THR A 56 14.55 -12.07 -7.91
N LEU A 57 14.63 -10.75 -7.72
CA LEU A 57 15.89 -10.00 -7.69
C LEU A 57 16.08 -9.44 -6.27
N SER A 58 17.25 -9.69 -5.65
CA SER A 58 17.54 -9.24 -4.30
C SER A 58 19.02 -8.93 -4.10
N ASN A 59 19.32 -8.04 -3.13
CA ASN A 59 20.66 -7.64 -2.71
C ASN A 59 21.48 -6.91 -3.78
N SER A 60 22.51 -7.50 -4.35
CA SER A 60 23.44 -6.84 -5.30
C SER A 60 23.00 -6.93 -6.77
N ASP A 61 21.88 -7.60 -7.06
CA ASP A 61 21.45 -7.89 -8.43
C ASP A 61 20.22 -7.01 -8.78
N SER A 62 20.47 -5.76 -9.14
CA SER A 62 19.47 -4.69 -9.28
C SER A 62 18.90 -4.55 -10.69
N GLY A 63 18.34 -5.61 -11.24
CA GLY A 63 17.74 -5.71 -12.56
C GLY A 63 18.15 -6.99 -13.25
N LEU A 64 17.39 -7.43 -14.28
CA LEU A 64 17.83 -8.55 -15.12
C LEU A 64 19.20 -8.23 -15.75
N PHE A 65 19.39 -6.98 -16.16
CA PHE A 65 20.70 -6.44 -16.58
C PHE A 65 21.19 -5.41 -15.56
N TRP A 66 22.40 -5.60 -15.03
CA TRP A 66 22.99 -4.59 -14.17
C TRP A 66 23.52 -3.40 -14.97
N TYR A 67 24.31 -3.65 -16.03
CA TYR A 67 24.80 -2.64 -16.95
C TYR A 67 24.65 -3.09 -18.40
N THR A 68 24.03 -2.25 -19.21
CA THR A 68 24.08 -2.35 -20.68
C THR A 68 25.03 -1.30 -21.21
N GLY A 69 25.87 -1.66 -22.17
CA GLY A 69 26.78 -0.70 -22.81
C GLY A 69 26.16 -0.08 -24.06
N ALA A 70 26.88 0.85 -24.69
CA ALA A 70 26.36 1.68 -25.77
C ALA A 70 25.91 0.91 -27.03
N THR A 71 26.41 -0.30 -27.27
CA THR A 71 26.00 -1.14 -28.40
C THR A 71 24.94 -2.17 -28.01
N ALA A 72 24.57 -2.26 -26.74
CA ALA A 72 23.57 -3.22 -26.28
C ALA A 72 22.20 -2.92 -26.89
N TYR A 73 21.50 -3.98 -27.28
CA TYR A 73 20.13 -3.90 -27.75
C TYR A 73 19.28 -4.98 -27.07
N VAL A 74 18.34 -4.54 -26.22
CA VAL A 74 17.41 -5.42 -25.50
C VAL A 74 16.02 -5.16 -26.07
N HIS A 75 15.36 -6.18 -26.60
CA HIS A 75 14.08 -5.96 -27.26
C HIS A 75 13.16 -7.19 -27.22
N ASP A 76 11.89 -6.93 -27.50
CA ASP A 76 10.82 -7.94 -27.61
C ASP A 76 10.73 -8.87 -26.39
N LEU A 77 10.94 -8.34 -25.18
CA LEU A 77 11.00 -9.10 -23.93
C LEU A 77 9.91 -8.62 -22.95
N THR A 78 9.18 -9.57 -22.37
CA THR A 78 8.28 -9.31 -21.25
C THR A 78 8.83 -9.91 -19.95
N ILE A 79 8.86 -9.14 -18.87
CA ILE A 79 9.07 -9.64 -17.49
C ILE A 79 7.76 -9.50 -16.74
N GLU A 80 7.22 -10.61 -16.23
CA GLU A 80 5.92 -10.65 -15.57
C GLU A 80 6.02 -11.19 -14.14
N GLY A 81 5.34 -10.54 -13.20
CA GLY A 81 5.26 -11.01 -11.82
C GLY A 81 6.61 -11.08 -11.11
N ALA A 82 7.56 -10.21 -11.46
CA ALA A 82 8.84 -10.17 -10.76
C ALA A 82 8.67 -9.60 -9.35
N ASN A 83 9.51 -10.08 -8.43
CA ASN A 83 9.63 -9.56 -7.08
C ASN A 83 11.03 -8.97 -6.87
N VAL A 84 11.08 -7.67 -6.58
CA VAL A 84 12.33 -6.91 -6.51
C VAL A 84 12.48 -6.34 -5.11
N LEU A 85 13.47 -6.87 -4.35
CA LEU A 85 13.71 -6.53 -2.94
C LEU A 85 15.10 -5.95 -2.77
N PHE A 86 15.21 -4.63 -2.54
CA PHE A 86 16.50 -3.94 -2.52
C PHE A 86 16.71 -2.97 -1.37
N SER A 87 18.00 -2.71 -1.11
CA SER A 87 18.49 -1.66 -0.23
C SER A 87 19.26 -0.55 -0.96
N ASP A 88 19.28 -0.54 -2.30
CA ASP A 88 20.02 0.44 -3.13
C ASP A 88 19.26 0.74 -4.44
N ASN A 89 19.91 1.29 -5.47
CA ASN A 89 19.31 1.56 -6.78
C ASN A 89 18.76 0.29 -7.43
N ALA A 90 17.53 0.32 -7.95
CA ALA A 90 16.90 -0.87 -8.51
C ALA A 90 15.92 -0.57 -9.66
N ALA A 91 15.78 -1.57 -10.50
CA ALA A 91 14.76 -1.67 -11.52
C ALA A 91 14.51 -3.14 -11.89
N VAL A 92 13.48 -3.43 -12.66
CA VAL A 92 13.17 -4.80 -13.06
C VAL A 92 14.03 -5.25 -14.24
N LEU A 93 14.14 -4.43 -15.28
CA LEU A 93 14.83 -4.80 -16.50
C LEU A 93 16.31 -4.40 -16.48
N VAL A 94 16.61 -3.13 -16.36
CA VAL A 94 17.99 -2.63 -16.43
C VAL A 94 18.30 -1.64 -15.30
N HIS A 95 19.39 -1.88 -14.58
CA HIS A 95 19.86 -0.89 -13.58
C HIS A 95 20.44 0.36 -14.26
N ASN A 96 21.49 0.23 -15.07
CA ASN A 96 22.06 1.35 -15.84
C ASN A 96 22.03 1.07 -17.34
N ASN A 97 21.22 1.80 -18.07
CA ASN A 97 21.08 1.67 -19.51
C ASN A 97 21.90 2.69 -20.27
N TYR A 98 22.91 2.25 -21.01
CA TYR A 98 23.65 3.07 -21.98
C TYR A 98 23.33 2.66 -23.43
N GLY A 99 22.60 1.54 -23.62
CA GLY A 99 22.22 0.98 -24.90
C GLY A 99 20.81 1.36 -25.33
N ARG A 100 20.19 0.44 -26.06
CA ARG A 100 18.83 0.59 -26.56
C ARG A 100 17.92 -0.47 -25.95
N ILE A 101 16.76 -0.06 -25.48
CA ILE A 101 15.66 -0.91 -25.04
C ILE A 101 14.46 -0.62 -25.94
N GLU A 102 13.82 -1.63 -26.52
CA GLU A 102 12.70 -1.44 -27.43
C GLU A 102 11.68 -2.58 -27.32
N ASN A 103 10.39 -2.22 -27.39
CA ASN A 103 9.30 -3.19 -27.33
C ASN A 103 9.43 -4.15 -26.13
N CYS A 104 9.83 -3.64 -24.98
CA CYS A 104 9.93 -4.40 -23.74
C CYS A 104 8.80 -4.06 -22.79
N ALA A 105 8.38 -5.04 -21.99
CA ALA A 105 7.32 -4.89 -21.01
C ALA A 105 7.74 -5.38 -19.62
N VAL A 106 7.29 -4.67 -18.60
CA VAL A 106 7.29 -5.14 -17.21
C VAL A 106 5.83 -5.17 -16.75
N VAL A 107 5.35 -6.32 -16.31
CA VAL A 107 3.93 -6.54 -16.04
C VAL A 107 3.74 -7.09 -14.63
N ASN A 108 2.79 -6.49 -13.89
CA ASN A 108 2.36 -6.96 -12.55
C ASN A 108 3.54 -7.24 -11.59
N THR A 109 4.48 -6.31 -11.52
CA THR A 109 5.71 -6.46 -10.73
C THR A 109 5.69 -5.57 -9.50
N ASN A 110 6.13 -6.11 -8.36
CA ASN A 110 6.25 -5.35 -7.13
C ASN A 110 7.73 -5.07 -6.82
N ILE A 111 8.02 -3.79 -6.51
CA ILE A 111 9.34 -3.33 -6.10
C ILE A 111 9.23 -2.84 -4.66
N THR A 112 10.05 -3.40 -3.76
CA THR A 112 10.14 -2.98 -2.37
C THR A 112 11.56 -2.57 -2.03
N ALA A 113 11.75 -1.38 -1.45
CA ALA A 113 13.05 -0.89 -1.05
C ALA A 113 13.03 -0.25 0.35
N ASP A 114 14.00 -0.63 1.19
CA ASP A 114 14.09 -0.14 2.58
C ASP A 114 14.92 1.14 2.72
N THR A 115 15.88 1.37 1.83
CA THR A 115 16.79 2.53 1.87
C THR A 115 16.81 3.29 0.57
N GLY A 116 17.22 4.56 0.66
CA GLY A 116 17.11 5.49 -0.43
C GLY A 116 18.02 5.21 -1.59
N ALA A 117 17.40 5.10 -2.74
CA ALA A 117 18.11 4.92 -3.99
C ALA A 117 17.22 5.36 -5.16
N VAL A 118 17.77 5.35 -6.34
CA VAL A 118 17.03 5.66 -7.57
C VAL A 118 16.31 4.40 -8.03
N LEU A 119 14.97 4.41 -7.95
CA LEU A 119 14.12 3.27 -8.25
C LEU A 119 13.26 3.53 -9.48
N GLY A 120 13.22 2.57 -10.39
CA GLY A 120 12.37 2.62 -11.58
C GLY A 120 11.67 1.30 -11.87
N GLY A 121 10.44 1.34 -12.35
CA GLY A 121 9.70 0.15 -12.74
C GLY A 121 10.42 -0.66 -13.82
N MET A 122 10.97 0.01 -14.82
CA MET A 122 11.72 -0.64 -15.92
C MET A 122 13.23 -0.43 -15.81
N VAL A 123 13.66 0.82 -15.63
CA VAL A 123 15.09 1.19 -15.62
C VAL A 123 15.37 2.10 -14.43
N SER A 124 16.47 1.86 -13.70
CA SER A 124 16.89 2.76 -12.63
C SER A 124 17.49 4.05 -13.20
N ARG A 125 18.54 3.97 -14.01
CA ARG A 125 19.16 5.13 -14.67
C ARG A 125 19.28 4.93 -16.17
N ASN A 126 18.77 5.87 -16.95
CA ASN A 126 18.78 5.83 -18.42
C ASN A 126 19.71 6.90 -19.01
N TYR A 127 20.82 6.48 -19.61
CA TYR A 127 21.74 7.27 -20.43
C TYR A 127 21.57 7.00 -21.93
N GLY A 128 20.82 5.96 -22.28
CA GLY A 128 20.62 5.47 -23.63
C GLY A 128 19.22 5.77 -24.16
N VAL A 129 18.66 4.82 -24.90
CA VAL A 129 17.38 4.96 -25.58
C VAL A 129 16.39 3.93 -25.08
N ILE A 130 15.18 4.35 -24.72
CA ILE A 130 14.05 3.48 -24.42
C ILE A 130 12.91 3.84 -25.37
N ARG A 131 12.38 2.87 -26.13
CA ARG A 131 11.28 3.10 -27.07
C ARG A 131 10.21 2.04 -26.97
N ALA A 132 8.98 2.41 -27.30
CA ALA A 132 7.84 1.51 -27.48
C ALA A 132 7.70 0.48 -26.34
N SER A 133 8.03 0.87 -25.12
CA SER A 133 8.13 -0.02 -23.97
C SER A 133 7.19 0.44 -22.86
N TYR A 134 6.79 -0.49 -21.97
CA TYR A 134 5.82 -0.13 -20.96
C TYR A 134 5.99 -0.88 -19.63
N VAL A 135 5.43 -0.29 -18.57
CA VAL A 135 5.25 -0.94 -17.27
C VAL A 135 3.75 -0.98 -16.95
N GLN A 136 3.19 -2.17 -16.82
CA GLN A 136 1.76 -2.36 -16.59
C GLN A 136 1.50 -2.96 -15.21
N GLY A 137 0.67 -2.27 -14.42
CA GLY A 137 0.29 -2.73 -13.08
C GLY A 137 1.47 -2.81 -12.12
N GLY A 138 1.25 -3.46 -10.98
CA GLY A 138 2.24 -3.57 -9.91
C GLY A 138 2.42 -2.31 -9.08
N THR A 139 3.28 -2.41 -8.09
CA THR A 139 3.55 -1.32 -7.12
C THR A 139 5.05 -1.13 -6.89
N LEU A 140 5.45 0.13 -6.70
CA LEU A 140 6.75 0.49 -6.13
C LEU A 140 6.53 1.04 -4.74
N THR A 141 7.09 0.36 -3.73
CA THR A 141 6.97 0.76 -2.33
C THR A 141 8.35 1.01 -1.74
N SER A 142 8.53 2.14 -1.04
CA SER A 142 9.79 2.44 -0.38
C SER A 142 9.60 3.19 0.93
N ASN A 143 10.28 2.71 1.98
CA ASN A 143 10.35 3.38 3.27
C ASN A 143 11.46 4.43 3.36
N SER A 144 12.20 4.64 2.28
CA SER A 144 13.28 5.62 2.23
C SER A 144 12.77 7.04 2.43
N THR A 145 13.38 7.75 3.37
CA THR A 145 13.14 9.18 3.63
C THR A 145 14.12 10.10 2.91
N THR A 146 15.06 9.56 2.15
CA THR A 146 16.03 10.36 1.38
C THR A 146 15.38 10.95 0.14
N ALA A 147 15.88 12.13 -0.29
CA ALA A 147 15.38 12.83 -1.46
C ALA A 147 15.99 12.23 -2.75
N VAL A 148 15.44 11.11 -3.21
CA VAL A 148 15.90 10.36 -4.39
C VAL A 148 14.75 10.07 -5.33
N GLY A 149 15.03 9.73 -6.59
CA GLY A 149 14.03 9.53 -7.62
C GLY A 149 13.38 8.14 -7.56
N HIS A 150 12.12 8.08 -7.24
CA HIS A 150 11.30 6.86 -7.29
C HIS A 150 10.21 7.01 -8.35
N ALA A 151 10.12 6.10 -9.30
CA ALA A 151 9.16 6.25 -10.39
C ALA A 151 8.62 4.92 -10.95
N GLY A 152 7.40 4.98 -11.46
CA GLY A 152 6.74 3.84 -12.07
C GLY A 152 7.39 3.35 -13.37
N PHE A 153 8.23 4.18 -14.06
CA PHE A 153 8.91 3.78 -15.28
C PHE A 153 10.43 3.87 -15.17
N VAL A 154 11.00 5.06 -15.02
CA VAL A 154 12.46 5.27 -14.93
C VAL A 154 12.81 6.10 -13.71
N GLY A 155 13.74 5.63 -12.88
CA GLY A 155 14.17 6.32 -11.67
C GLY A 155 14.89 7.65 -11.99
N ALA A 156 15.81 7.65 -12.94
CA ALA A 156 16.48 8.88 -13.43
C ALA A 156 16.71 8.82 -14.94
N ASN A 157 16.35 9.89 -15.67
CA ASN A 157 16.69 10.06 -17.07
C ASN A 157 17.84 11.07 -17.16
N GLU A 158 19.00 10.58 -17.54
CA GLU A 158 20.27 11.29 -17.52
C GLU A 158 20.49 12.11 -18.80
N GLU A 159 21.54 12.93 -18.82
CA GLU A 159 21.91 13.73 -20.00
C GLU A 159 22.11 12.84 -21.24
N GLY A 160 21.44 13.20 -22.33
CA GLY A 160 21.43 12.40 -23.57
C GLY A 160 20.48 11.20 -23.56
N GLY A 161 19.89 10.86 -22.42
CA GLY A 161 18.88 9.81 -22.34
C GLY A 161 17.60 10.18 -23.09
N LEU A 162 17.12 9.26 -23.94
CA LEU A 162 15.88 9.43 -24.71
C LEU A 162 14.85 8.38 -24.27
N ILE A 163 13.65 8.82 -23.92
CA ILE A 163 12.49 7.96 -23.69
C ILE A 163 11.37 8.38 -24.64
N GLU A 164 10.91 7.48 -25.47
CA GLU A 164 9.95 7.79 -26.51
C GLU A 164 8.91 6.70 -26.69
N ARG A 165 7.65 7.11 -26.80
CA ARG A 165 6.50 6.19 -27.00
C ARG A 165 6.44 5.10 -25.92
N CYS A 166 6.51 5.52 -24.67
CA CYS A 166 6.51 4.64 -23.51
C CYS A 166 5.39 5.01 -22.54
N TRP A 167 4.96 4.05 -21.74
CA TRP A 167 3.96 4.33 -20.73
C TRP A 167 4.10 3.48 -19.48
N THR A 168 3.44 3.91 -18.40
CA THR A 168 3.34 3.14 -17.17
C THR A 168 1.98 3.29 -16.50
N SER A 169 1.52 2.21 -15.86
CA SER A 169 0.39 2.23 -14.93
C SER A 169 0.79 1.75 -13.51
N MET A 170 2.09 1.63 -13.22
CA MET A 170 2.58 1.27 -11.90
C MET A 170 2.29 2.38 -10.89
N SER A 171 1.71 2.01 -9.74
CA SER A 171 1.53 2.95 -8.62
C SER A 171 2.79 3.05 -7.77
N VAL A 172 3.06 4.26 -7.27
CA VAL A 172 4.26 4.56 -6.46
C VAL A 172 3.85 5.02 -5.07
N SER A 173 4.32 4.32 -4.04
CA SER A 173 4.08 4.68 -2.63
C SER A 173 5.42 4.75 -1.89
N THR A 174 5.81 5.93 -1.40
CA THR A 174 7.15 6.13 -0.84
C THR A 174 7.19 7.22 0.23
N GLN A 175 8.18 7.11 1.12
CA GLN A 175 8.53 8.19 2.05
C GLN A 175 9.59 9.15 1.48
N SER A 176 9.98 8.99 0.21
CA SER A 176 10.90 9.90 -0.50
C SER A 176 10.22 11.21 -0.86
N MET A 177 11.03 12.23 -1.17
CA MET A 177 10.55 13.56 -1.59
C MET A 177 10.46 13.74 -3.11
N HIS A 178 10.96 12.82 -3.94
CA HIS A 178 10.96 13.00 -5.40
C HIS A 178 10.40 11.75 -6.08
N ALA A 179 9.11 11.52 -5.86
CA ALA A 179 8.40 10.42 -6.50
C ALA A 179 7.62 10.88 -7.73
N ALA A 180 7.41 9.96 -8.66
CA ALA A 180 6.68 10.23 -9.89
C ALA A 180 5.95 9.03 -10.45
N GLY A 181 4.92 9.28 -11.25
CA GLY A 181 4.32 8.23 -12.06
C GLY A 181 5.28 7.72 -13.13
N PHE A 182 6.04 8.60 -13.83
CA PHE A 182 6.86 8.22 -14.99
C PHE A 182 8.37 8.29 -14.74
N VAL A 183 8.92 9.46 -14.39
CA VAL A 183 10.37 9.64 -14.15
C VAL A 183 10.63 10.33 -12.83
N GLY A 184 11.44 9.73 -11.95
CA GLY A 184 11.78 10.29 -10.64
C GLY A 184 12.63 11.55 -10.75
N LEU A 185 13.74 11.49 -11.50
CA LEU A 185 14.67 12.60 -11.68
C LEU A 185 14.98 12.83 -13.16
N GLY A 186 14.87 14.07 -13.63
CA GLY A 186 15.31 14.50 -14.96
C GLY A 186 16.65 15.23 -14.88
N TYR A 187 17.66 14.76 -15.58
CA TYR A 187 19.02 15.28 -15.61
C TYR A 187 19.47 15.75 -17.01
N GLY A 188 18.59 16.38 -17.80
CA GLY A 188 18.93 16.92 -19.12
C GLY A 188 18.61 15.99 -20.29
N GLY A 189 17.76 14.97 -20.07
CA GLY A 189 17.32 14.05 -21.12
C GLY A 189 16.01 14.46 -21.79
N THR A 190 15.61 13.74 -22.85
CA THR A 190 14.40 13.96 -23.61
C THR A 190 13.36 12.86 -23.35
N ILE A 191 12.11 13.27 -23.09
CA ILE A 191 10.97 12.38 -22.95
C ILE A 191 9.85 12.89 -23.85
N ARG A 192 9.37 12.08 -24.78
CA ARG A 192 8.32 12.49 -25.68
C ARG A 192 7.34 11.39 -26.03
N ASN A 193 6.10 11.79 -26.25
CA ASN A 193 5.02 10.86 -26.58
C ASN A 193 4.90 9.74 -25.52
N CYS A 194 4.83 10.13 -24.25
CA CYS A 194 4.81 9.21 -23.11
C CYS A 194 3.69 9.53 -22.13
N PHE A 195 3.24 8.54 -21.36
CA PHE A 195 2.22 8.80 -20.36
C PHE A 195 2.33 7.95 -19.11
N ALA A 196 1.75 8.47 -18.00
CA ALA A 196 1.64 7.79 -16.71
C ALA A 196 0.17 7.70 -16.27
N LEU A 197 -0.25 6.54 -15.81
CA LEU A 197 -1.60 6.26 -15.31
C LEU A 197 -1.62 5.95 -13.82
N GLY A 198 -0.47 5.54 -13.24
CA GLY A 198 -0.35 5.13 -11.85
C GLY A 198 -0.42 6.31 -10.88
N ASP A 199 -1.03 6.08 -9.72
CA ASP A 199 -1.07 7.06 -8.64
C ASP A 199 0.27 7.16 -7.92
N VAL A 200 0.54 8.35 -7.37
CA VAL A 200 1.75 8.66 -6.60
C VAL A 200 1.36 9.07 -5.18
N SER A 201 1.87 8.34 -4.19
CA SER A 201 1.79 8.70 -2.78
C SER A 201 3.19 8.88 -2.22
N ALA A 202 3.51 10.07 -1.71
CA ALA A 202 4.87 10.41 -1.30
C ALA A 202 4.90 11.41 -0.14
N ARG A 203 6.10 11.66 0.41
CA ARG A 203 6.28 12.65 1.47
C ARG A 203 6.20 14.09 0.97
N GLY A 204 6.76 14.40 -0.20
CA GLY A 204 6.72 15.76 -0.75
C GLY A 204 7.35 15.88 -2.13
N TYR A 205 7.31 17.07 -2.72
CA TYR A 205 7.93 17.46 -4.01
C TYR A 205 7.80 16.39 -5.10
N SER A 206 6.60 15.84 -5.25
CA SER A 206 6.33 14.69 -6.13
C SER A 206 5.35 15.07 -7.24
N GLY A 207 5.50 14.50 -8.41
CA GLY A 207 4.70 14.82 -9.58
C GLY A 207 4.05 13.62 -10.24
N GLY A 208 2.95 13.84 -10.94
CA GLY A 208 2.25 12.77 -11.67
C GLY A 208 3.10 12.19 -12.81
N PHE A 209 3.97 13.00 -13.42
CA PHE A 209 4.84 12.57 -14.52
C PHE A 209 6.32 12.60 -14.13
N VAL A 210 6.81 13.71 -13.57
CA VAL A 210 8.23 13.90 -13.16
C VAL A 210 8.29 14.25 -11.67
N GLY A 211 9.11 13.55 -10.88
CA GLY A 211 9.32 13.89 -9.47
C GLY A 211 10.10 15.20 -9.32
N ARG A 212 11.23 15.29 -9.97
CA ARG A 212 12.06 16.50 -9.99
C ARG A 212 12.81 16.65 -11.31
N SER A 213 12.76 17.83 -11.90
CA SER A 213 13.62 18.25 -13.01
C SER A 213 14.84 18.99 -12.42
N VAL A 214 16.05 18.42 -12.57
CA VAL A 214 17.24 18.86 -11.81
C VAL A 214 18.11 19.85 -12.59
N TYR A 215 18.28 19.63 -13.89
CA TYR A 215 19.12 20.48 -14.75
C TYR A 215 18.30 21.13 -15.86
N ASP A 216 18.82 22.24 -16.39
CA ASP A 216 18.37 22.79 -17.67
C ASP A 216 18.59 21.78 -18.79
N GLY A 217 17.79 21.86 -19.84
CA GLY A 217 17.91 20.97 -21.00
C GLY A 217 17.06 19.72 -20.94
N ASN A 218 16.24 19.51 -19.88
CA ASN A 218 15.19 18.52 -19.93
C ASN A 218 14.11 18.92 -20.95
N ILE A 219 13.71 17.96 -21.77
CA ILE A 219 12.66 18.15 -22.78
C ILE A 219 11.52 17.16 -22.51
N TYR A 220 10.32 17.69 -22.36
CA TYR A 220 9.07 16.91 -22.19
C TYR A 220 8.07 17.35 -23.26
N GLU A 221 7.73 16.47 -24.19
CA GLU A 221 6.88 16.80 -25.33
C GLU A 221 5.75 15.78 -25.50
N ASN A 222 4.51 16.28 -25.71
CA ASN A 222 3.35 15.44 -25.96
C ASN A 222 3.18 14.34 -24.90
N CYS A 223 3.21 14.72 -23.62
CA CYS A 223 3.17 13.79 -22.49
C CYS A 223 1.97 14.10 -21.57
N TYR A 224 1.45 13.05 -20.90
CA TYR A 224 0.43 13.29 -19.88
C TYR A 224 0.54 12.36 -18.67
N ALA A 225 -0.01 12.83 -17.54
CA ALA A 225 -0.20 12.07 -16.31
C ALA A 225 -1.69 12.03 -15.95
N ALA A 226 -2.28 10.85 -15.89
CA ALA A 226 -3.69 10.67 -15.51
C ALA A 226 -3.88 10.21 -14.06
N GLY A 227 -2.83 9.67 -13.41
CA GLY A 227 -2.83 9.33 -11.99
C GLY A 227 -2.91 10.56 -11.09
N THR A 228 -3.30 10.36 -9.84
CA THR A 228 -3.32 11.41 -8.81
C THR A 228 -2.03 11.44 -8.00
N VAL A 229 -1.68 12.62 -7.47
CA VAL A 229 -0.53 12.80 -6.58
C VAL A 229 -1.03 13.17 -5.20
N THR A 230 -0.58 12.44 -4.18
CA THR A 230 -0.87 12.72 -2.78
C THR A 230 0.45 12.84 -2.02
N VAL A 231 0.64 13.94 -1.30
CA VAL A 231 1.84 14.18 -0.48
C VAL A 231 1.47 14.51 0.96
N THR A 232 2.37 14.21 1.91
CA THR A 232 2.09 14.35 3.34
C THR A 232 2.72 15.58 4.00
N GLU A 233 3.81 16.13 3.48
CA GLU A 233 4.56 17.21 4.14
C GLU A 233 4.67 18.50 3.31
N THR A 234 4.62 18.42 1.99
CA THR A 234 4.79 19.57 1.10
C THR A 234 3.75 19.55 -0.01
N GLU A 235 3.85 20.48 -0.94
CA GLU A 235 2.96 20.50 -2.10
C GLU A 235 3.36 19.42 -3.10
N GLY A 236 2.38 18.67 -3.59
CA GLY A 236 2.48 17.82 -4.78
C GLY A 236 2.07 18.61 -6.01
N ASN A 237 2.55 18.24 -7.18
CA ASN A 237 2.15 18.88 -8.42
C ASN A 237 1.68 17.85 -9.45
N GLY A 238 0.79 18.27 -10.33
CA GLY A 238 0.17 17.38 -11.28
C GLY A 238 1.12 16.79 -12.31
N PHE A 239 2.13 17.56 -12.78
CA PHE A 239 3.08 17.11 -13.79
C PHE A 239 4.51 16.98 -13.25
N ILE A 240 5.13 18.07 -12.76
CA ILE A 240 6.46 18.06 -12.14
C ILE A 240 6.35 18.41 -10.67
N GLY A 241 6.90 17.57 -9.78
CA GLY A 241 6.68 17.67 -8.35
C GLY A 241 7.29 18.86 -7.65
N GLY A 242 8.48 19.21 -7.94
CA GLY A 242 9.10 20.33 -7.24
C GLY A 242 10.40 20.81 -7.84
N ASN A 243 10.66 22.08 -7.60
CA ASN A 243 11.87 22.77 -8.02
C ASN A 243 12.56 23.36 -6.78
N GLN A 244 13.12 22.51 -5.91
CA GLN A 244 14.10 23.01 -4.94
C GLN A 244 15.51 22.82 -5.46
N SER A 245 16.06 23.89 -6.00
CA SER A 245 17.49 24.03 -6.20
C SER A 245 18.20 24.03 -4.83
N TRP A 246 19.20 23.18 -4.65
CA TRP A 246 20.14 23.26 -3.51
C TRP A 246 21.05 24.50 -3.60
N SER A 247 20.99 25.24 -4.69
CA SER A 247 21.69 26.51 -4.91
C SER A 247 20.66 27.60 -5.26
N ALA A 248 20.97 28.86 -4.92
CA ALA A 248 20.14 30.03 -5.15
C ALA A 248 19.86 30.38 -6.64
N PHE A 249 20.05 29.46 -7.56
CA PHE A 249 19.73 29.60 -8.98
C PHE A 249 18.33 29.04 -9.22
N GLN A 250 17.39 29.92 -9.52
CA GLN A 250 16.07 29.54 -10.05
C GLN A 250 16.27 29.15 -11.52
N TYR A 251 16.19 27.86 -11.83
CA TYR A 251 16.13 27.39 -13.22
C TYR A 251 14.71 27.59 -13.76
N ASP A 252 14.59 28.15 -14.93
CA ASP A 252 13.33 28.22 -15.66
C ASP A 252 12.97 26.81 -16.19
N GLN A 253 12.20 26.07 -15.43
CA GLN A 253 11.77 24.71 -15.77
C GLN A 253 10.72 24.67 -16.88
N SER A 254 10.18 25.81 -17.29
CA SER A 254 9.09 25.90 -18.25
C SER A 254 9.53 25.77 -19.71
N SER A 255 10.80 26.04 -20.01
CA SER A 255 11.30 26.15 -21.39
C SER A 255 11.36 24.83 -22.17
N GLY A 256 11.33 23.68 -21.50
CA GLY A 256 11.38 22.35 -22.13
C GLY A 256 10.04 21.59 -22.11
N ILE A 257 8.93 22.22 -21.73
CA ILE A 257 7.63 21.55 -21.59
C ILE A 257 6.68 22.01 -22.70
N THR A 258 6.27 21.09 -23.56
CA THR A 258 5.38 21.35 -24.70
C THR A 258 4.30 20.30 -24.81
N ASN A 259 3.03 20.71 -24.94
CA ASN A 259 1.85 19.82 -25.05
C ASN A 259 1.81 18.76 -23.94
N CYS A 260 2.06 19.17 -22.71
CA CYS A 260 2.04 18.30 -21.55
C CYS A 260 0.84 18.58 -20.65
N TYR A 261 0.27 17.52 -20.07
CA TYR A 261 -1.00 17.60 -19.34
C TYR A 261 -0.98 16.73 -18.09
N TYR A 262 -1.82 17.10 -17.12
CA TYR A 262 -1.98 16.31 -15.89
C TYR A 262 -3.44 16.28 -15.42
N ASN A 263 -3.77 15.29 -14.59
CA ASN A 263 -5.09 15.13 -13.99
C ASN A 263 -5.38 16.28 -13.01
N SER A 264 -6.40 17.08 -13.32
CA SER A 264 -6.83 18.21 -12.49
C SER A 264 -7.38 17.84 -11.11
N ALA A 265 -7.58 16.55 -10.83
CA ALA A 265 -7.88 16.06 -9.48
C ALA A 265 -6.66 16.16 -8.52
N THR A 266 -5.45 16.33 -9.05
CA THR A 266 -4.27 16.68 -8.27
C THR A 266 -4.27 18.18 -8.00
N ASP A 267 -4.24 18.56 -6.71
CA ASP A 267 -4.04 19.95 -6.32
C ASP A 267 -2.58 20.34 -6.64
N SER A 268 -2.40 21.31 -7.51
CA SER A 268 -1.08 21.70 -8.02
C SER A 268 -0.83 23.17 -7.76
N SER A 269 0.22 23.46 -7.02
CA SER A 269 0.64 24.84 -6.76
C SER A 269 1.41 25.46 -7.93
N HIS A 270 1.98 24.64 -8.83
CA HIS A 270 2.78 25.06 -9.98
C HIS A 270 2.58 24.15 -11.19
N ASP A 271 2.19 24.72 -12.31
CA ASP A 271 1.89 23.95 -13.53
C ASP A 271 3.08 23.77 -14.46
N TYR A 272 4.12 24.58 -14.32
CA TYR A 272 5.36 24.52 -15.14
C TYR A 272 5.10 24.36 -16.65
N ASN A 273 4.12 25.09 -17.22
CA ASN A 273 3.64 24.99 -18.61
C ASN A 273 2.93 23.66 -18.98
N ALA A 274 2.69 22.76 -18.04
CA ALA A 274 1.76 21.65 -18.25
C ALA A 274 0.33 22.08 -17.87
N ALA A 275 -0.68 21.65 -18.62
CA ALA A 275 -2.05 22.10 -18.40
C ALA A 275 -2.89 21.06 -17.63
N PRO A 276 -3.67 21.51 -16.60
CA PRO A 276 -4.61 20.62 -15.91
C PRO A 276 -5.75 20.22 -16.84
N LYS A 277 -6.16 18.97 -16.79
CA LYS A 277 -7.30 18.39 -17.48
C LYS A 277 -8.03 17.40 -16.58
N SER A 278 -9.34 17.46 -16.56
CA SER A 278 -10.11 16.38 -15.94
C SER A 278 -9.98 15.08 -16.75
N LEU A 279 -10.18 13.94 -16.11
CA LEU A 279 -10.15 12.66 -16.83
C LEU A 279 -11.18 12.59 -17.96
N ASP A 280 -12.32 13.29 -17.82
CA ASP A 280 -13.33 13.35 -18.89
C ASP A 280 -12.90 14.23 -20.06
N GLU A 281 -12.23 15.36 -19.80
CA GLU A 281 -11.59 16.15 -20.87
C GLU A 281 -10.51 15.34 -21.59
N MET A 282 -9.70 14.56 -20.86
CA MET A 282 -8.66 13.70 -21.45
C MET A 282 -9.21 12.57 -22.34
N LYS A 283 -10.48 12.23 -22.22
CA LYS A 283 -11.17 11.26 -23.10
C LYS A 283 -11.76 11.91 -24.36
N SER A 284 -11.58 13.21 -24.58
CA SER A 284 -12.15 13.93 -25.71
C SER A 284 -11.27 13.87 -26.96
N ALA A 285 -11.89 14.02 -28.13
CA ALA A 285 -11.16 14.16 -29.40
C ALA A 285 -10.30 15.43 -29.45
N ASP A 286 -10.74 16.50 -28.77
CA ASP A 286 -9.98 17.75 -28.68
C ASP A 286 -8.68 17.55 -27.88
N PHE A 287 -8.72 16.74 -26.82
CA PHE A 287 -7.53 16.39 -26.07
C PHE A 287 -6.56 15.53 -26.90
N LEU A 288 -7.07 14.55 -27.63
CA LEU A 288 -6.26 13.74 -28.55
C LEU A 288 -5.55 14.63 -29.58
N ALA A 289 -6.26 15.59 -30.17
CA ALA A 289 -5.69 16.53 -31.13
C ALA A 289 -4.62 17.43 -30.49
N ALA A 290 -4.87 17.95 -29.29
CA ALA A 290 -3.95 18.79 -28.55
C ALA A 290 -2.67 18.01 -28.16
N LEU A 291 -2.83 16.76 -27.68
CA LEU A 291 -1.71 15.88 -27.30
C LEU A 291 -0.86 15.47 -28.51
N SER A 292 -1.49 15.24 -29.66
CA SER A 292 -0.78 14.85 -30.90
C SER A 292 0.07 15.98 -31.49
N GLY A 293 -0.30 17.24 -31.22
CA GLY A 293 0.39 18.40 -31.79
C GLY A 293 0.49 18.32 -33.32
N SER A 294 1.70 18.39 -33.86
CA SER A 294 1.97 18.24 -35.30
C SER A 294 2.27 16.80 -35.74
N GLU A 295 2.32 15.84 -34.82
CA GLU A 295 2.73 14.45 -35.06
C GLU A 295 1.47 13.54 -35.21
N ALA A 296 0.96 13.41 -36.42
CA ALA A 296 -0.17 12.54 -36.68
C ALA A 296 0.20 11.03 -36.59
N GLY A 297 -0.71 10.21 -36.06
CA GLY A 297 -0.59 8.75 -36.05
C GLY A 297 0.26 8.15 -34.94
N ILE A 298 0.70 8.95 -33.96
CA ILE A 298 1.38 8.45 -32.77
C ILE A 298 0.37 8.10 -31.67
N TRP A 299 -0.62 8.94 -31.51
CA TRP A 299 -1.66 8.78 -30.52
C TRP A 299 -2.96 8.27 -31.13
N VAL A 300 -3.57 7.31 -30.47
CA VAL A 300 -4.88 6.75 -30.82
C VAL A 300 -5.79 6.77 -29.61
N GLN A 301 -7.09 6.80 -29.85
CA GLN A 301 -8.09 6.79 -28.79
C GLN A 301 -9.29 5.96 -29.23
N SER A 302 -9.83 5.17 -28.32
CA SER A 302 -11.11 4.49 -28.48
C SER A 302 -12.14 5.08 -27.51
N ALA A 303 -12.60 4.37 -26.51
CA ALA A 303 -13.56 4.86 -25.53
C ALA A 303 -12.90 5.40 -24.23
N GLY A 304 -11.57 5.40 -24.14
CA GLY A 304 -10.83 5.78 -22.93
C GLY A 304 -9.82 6.91 -23.15
N LEU A 305 -8.81 6.94 -22.33
CA LEU A 305 -7.66 7.84 -22.46
C LEU A 305 -6.87 7.53 -23.74
N PRO A 306 -6.19 8.52 -24.37
CA PRO A 306 -5.29 8.27 -25.49
C PRO A 306 -4.17 7.28 -25.14
N TYR A 307 -3.83 6.44 -26.08
CA TYR A 307 -2.70 5.51 -25.98
C TYR A 307 -1.86 5.53 -27.27
N LEU A 308 -0.76 4.80 -27.29
CA LEU A 308 0.24 4.88 -28.34
C LEU A 308 0.00 3.83 -29.43
N GLU A 309 -0.08 4.27 -30.68
CA GLU A 309 -0.20 3.36 -31.83
C GLU A 309 1.01 2.42 -31.92
N GLY A 310 0.77 1.13 -32.08
CA GLY A 310 1.82 0.11 -32.19
C GLY A 310 2.56 -0.20 -30.88
N VAL A 311 2.11 0.34 -29.74
CA VAL A 311 2.52 -0.10 -28.41
C VAL A 311 1.33 -0.78 -27.77
N ALA A 312 1.53 -1.86 -27.02
CA ALA A 312 0.42 -2.50 -26.32
C ALA A 312 -0.37 -1.44 -25.52
N ALA A 313 -1.66 -1.38 -25.79
CA ALA A 313 -2.52 -0.47 -25.05
C ALA A 313 -2.49 -0.88 -23.57
N PRO A 314 -2.57 0.09 -22.64
CA PRO A 314 -2.84 -0.28 -21.26
C PRO A 314 -4.02 -1.25 -21.25
N GLU A 315 -3.89 -2.41 -20.61
CA GLU A 315 -5.10 -3.10 -20.22
C GLU A 315 -5.89 -2.03 -19.48
N GLN A 316 -6.94 -1.53 -20.12
CA GLN A 316 -8.03 -1.01 -19.34
C GLN A 316 -8.34 -2.19 -18.45
N ALA A 317 -7.97 -2.08 -17.16
CA ALA A 317 -8.42 -3.04 -16.16
C ALA A 317 -9.90 -3.17 -16.47
N ALA A 318 -10.31 -4.34 -16.97
CA ALA A 318 -11.65 -4.51 -17.49
C ALA A 318 -12.51 -3.93 -16.40
N SER A 319 -13.20 -2.81 -16.67
CA SER A 319 -13.83 -2.03 -15.62
C SER A 319 -14.80 -2.97 -14.94
N SER A 320 -14.30 -3.65 -13.91
CA SER A 320 -15.10 -4.56 -13.14
C SER A 320 -16.03 -3.64 -12.38
N ARG A 321 -17.32 -3.76 -12.62
CA ARG A 321 -18.27 -3.05 -11.78
C ARG A 321 -18.15 -3.62 -10.40
N ILE A 322 -17.74 -2.81 -9.46
CA ILE A 322 -17.76 -3.16 -8.05
C ILE A 322 -19.04 -2.62 -7.43
N THR A 323 -19.56 -3.36 -6.48
CA THR A 323 -20.66 -2.94 -5.62
C THR A 323 -20.19 -2.97 -4.18
N VAL A 324 -20.20 -1.80 -3.54
CA VAL A 324 -19.79 -1.61 -2.16
C VAL A 324 -21.00 -1.14 -1.36
N THR A 325 -21.15 -1.66 -0.15
CA THR A 325 -22.22 -1.24 0.77
C THR A 325 -21.67 -0.20 1.73
N LEU A 326 -22.32 0.98 1.79
CA LEU A 326 -22.05 2.01 2.79
C LEU A 326 -23.09 1.91 3.90
N VAL A 327 -22.64 1.93 5.15
CA VAL A 327 -23.47 1.94 6.36
C VAL A 327 -23.05 3.15 7.20
N LEU A 328 -24.02 3.87 7.76
CA LEU A 328 -23.77 5.04 8.59
C LEU A 328 -24.25 4.77 10.01
N ALA A 329 -23.47 5.17 11.01
CA ALA A 329 -23.83 5.02 12.42
C ALA A 329 -23.55 6.32 13.22
N ALA A 330 -24.53 6.73 14.00
CA ALA A 330 -24.41 7.78 15.00
C ALA A 330 -24.10 7.20 16.38
N TYR A 331 -23.37 7.96 17.19
CA TYR A 331 -23.08 7.60 18.57
C TYR A 331 -23.88 8.45 19.54
N ASP A 332 -24.64 7.79 20.40
CA ASP A 332 -25.37 8.46 21.49
C ASP A 332 -24.48 8.54 22.75
N LYS A 333 -24.10 9.76 23.11
CA LYS A 333 -23.22 10.05 24.26
C LYS A 333 -23.90 9.84 25.63
N GLU A 334 -25.22 9.79 25.67
CA GLU A 334 -25.97 9.57 26.92
C GLU A 334 -26.13 8.08 27.21
N THR A 335 -26.40 7.29 26.19
CA THR A 335 -26.60 5.84 26.31
C THR A 335 -25.34 5.02 26.01
N TYR A 336 -24.31 5.64 25.46
CA TYR A 336 -23.06 5.00 25.00
C TYR A 336 -23.31 3.91 23.94
N GLN A 337 -24.32 4.09 23.10
CA GLN A 337 -24.72 3.14 22.08
C GLN A 337 -24.60 3.73 20.67
N PHE A 338 -24.33 2.87 19.70
CA PHE A 338 -24.42 3.21 18.29
C PHE A 338 -25.79 2.85 17.75
N SER A 339 -26.31 3.67 16.84
CA SER A 339 -27.53 3.41 16.08
C SER A 339 -27.27 3.65 14.58
N GLN A 340 -27.83 2.80 13.74
CA GLN A 340 -27.72 2.96 12.28
C GLN A 340 -28.53 4.18 11.82
N LEU A 341 -27.89 5.00 10.99
CA LEU A 341 -28.52 6.14 10.31
C LEU A 341 -29.06 5.71 8.94
N GLY A 342 -30.36 5.53 8.86
CA GLY A 342 -31.00 5.09 7.62
C GLY A 342 -30.77 3.61 7.29
N GLY A 343 -30.93 3.26 6.02
CA GLY A 343 -30.66 1.92 5.51
C GLY A 343 -29.26 1.76 4.92
N ASP A 344 -28.91 0.54 4.57
CA ASP A 344 -27.67 0.25 3.82
C ASP A 344 -27.72 0.91 2.44
N ILE A 345 -26.63 1.55 2.05
CA ILE A 345 -26.50 2.26 0.78
C ILE A 345 -25.59 1.44 -0.14
N SER A 346 -26.19 0.75 -1.11
CA SER A 346 -25.42 0.01 -2.12
C SER A 346 -24.97 0.95 -3.23
N VAL A 347 -23.67 1.06 -3.46
CA VAL A 347 -23.07 1.89 -4.49
C VAL A 347 -22.38 1.00 -5.51
N THR A 348 -22.79 1.09 -6.76
CA THR A 348 -22.15 0.36 -7.87
C THR A 348 -21.44 1.36 -8.77
N MET A 349 -20.16 1.13 -9.03
CA MET A 349 -19.34 1.98 -9.90
C MET A 349 -18.33 1.14 -10.70
N ASP A 350 -17.80 1.72 -11.76
CA ASP A 350 -16.71 1.10 -12.48
C ASP A 350 -15.41 1.25 -11.67
N SER A 351 -14.66 0.16 -11.54
CA SER A 351 -13.40 0.09 -10.80
C SER A 351 -12.26 -0.33 -11.72
N THR A 352 -11.14 0.33 -11.60
CA THR A 352 -9.88 -0.03 -12.27
C THR A 352 -8.95 -0.85 -11.37
N GLY A 353 -9.48 -1.40 -10.25
CA GLY A 353 -8.70 -2.20 -9.30
C GLY A 353 -8.16 -1.44 -8.09
N ASN A 354 -8.14 -0.10 -8.11
CA ASN A 354 -7.69 0.76 -7.00
C ASN A 354 -8.71 1.86 -6.67
N THR A 355 -9.98 1.48 -6.55
CA THR A 355 -11.05 2.44 -6.20
C THR A 355 -10.85 2.94 -4.77
N ARG A 356 -10.65 4.23 -4.60
CA ARG A 356 -10.53 4.85 -3.28
C ARG A 356 -11.90 5.06 -2.65
N LEU A 357 -11.93 5.09 -1.33
CA LEU A 357 -13.19 5.32 -0.61
C LEU A 357 -13.80 6.70 -0.95
N VAL A 358 -13.00 7.72 -1.21
CA VAL A 358 -13.50 9.04 -1.65
C VAL A 358 -14.15 8.98 -3.04
N ASP A 359 -13.64 8.15 -3.97
CA ASP A 359 -14.24 7.96 -5.29
C ASP A 359 -15.61 7.25 -5.17
N LEU A 360 -15.72 6.31 -4.22
CA LEU A 360 -16.98 5.67 -3.88
C LEU A 360 -17.98 6.66 -3.30
N MET A 361 -17.54 7.57 -2.42
CA MET A 361 -18.39 8.63 -1.86
C MET A 361 -18.87 9.61 -2.95
N ASP A 362 -17.98 10.00 -3.88
CA ASP A 362 -18.33 10.82 -5.04
C ASP A 362 -19.35 10.11 -5.94
N ALA A 363 -19.16 8.83 -6.22
CA ALA A 363 -20.09 8.02 -6.99
C ALA A 363 -21.46 7.88 -6.29
N ALA A 364 -21.48 7.70 -4.99
CA ALA A 364 -22.70 7.64 -4.20
C ALA A 364 -23.48 8.96 -4.25
N GLN A 365 -22.78 10.10 -4.16
CA GLN A 365 -23.37 11.43 -4.27
C GLN A 365 -23.88 11.69 -5.68
N ALA A 366 -23.10 11.36 -6.72
CA ALA A 366 -23.53 11.50 -8.12
C ALA A 366 -24.77 10.65 -8.45
N GLN A 367 -24.93 9.48 -7.78
CA GLN A 367 -26.12 8.62 -7.88
C GLN A 367 -27.29 9.10 -7.02
N GLY A 368 -27.14 10.21 -6.28
CA GLY A 368 -28.18 10.74 -5.40
C GLY A 368 -28.47 9.83 -4.19
N LYS A 369 -27.56 8.95 -3.80
CA LYS A 369 -27.73 7.99 -2.71
C LYS A 369 -27.33 8.53 -1.36
N LEU A 370 -26.40 9.48 -1.34
CA LEU A 370 -26.03 10.26 -0.16
C LEU A 370 -25.56 11.65 -0.59
N THR A 371 -25.41 12.53 0.38
CA THR A 371 -24.70 13.80 0.24
C THR A 371 -23.57 13.84 1.27
N TYR A 372 -22.46 14.49 0.96
CA TYR A 372 -21.42 14.70 1.96
C TYR A 372 -20.67 16.01 1.70
N SER A 373 -20.11 16.58 2.76
CA SER A 373 -19.24 17.74 2.68
C SER A 373 -17.88 17.45 3.30
N TYR A 374 -16.85 18.10 2.77
CA TYR A 374 -15.49 17.93 3.23
C TYR A 374 -14.67 19.21 3.11
N SER A 375 -13.56 19.27 3.84
CA SER A 375 -12.43 20.16 3.56
C SER A 375 -11.22 19.35 3.14
N THR A 376 -10.34 19.94 2.34
CA THR A 376 -9.08 19.29 1.95
C THR A 376 -7.97 19.76 2.87
N THR A 377 -7.20 18.82 3.39
CA THR A 377 -6.03 19.09 4.23
C THR A 377 -4.78 18.47 3.59
N PRO A 378 -3.61 19.10 3.68
CA PRO A 378 -2.38 18.56 3.09
C PRO A 378 -2.00 17.17 3.65
N THR A 379 -2.33 16.91 4.91
CA THR A 379 -1.92 15.68 5.61
C THR A 379 -2.85 14.50 5.40
N PHE A 380 -4.17 14.75 5.31
CA PHE A 380 -5.18 13.68 5.31
C PHE A 380 -6.04 13.64 4.04
N GLY A 381 -5.78 14.51 3.07
CA GLY A 381 -6.66 14.68 1.92
C GLY A 381 -8.03 15.22 2.33
N ARG A 382 -9.10 14.56 1.91
CA ARG A 382 -10.47 14.96 2.26
C ARG A 382 -10.81 14.60 3.71
N PHE A 383 -11.11 15.62 4.51
CA PHE A 383 -11.65 15.48 5.85
C PHE A 383 -13.17 15.66 5.79
N ILE A 384 -13.92 14.60 6.08
CA ILE A 384 -15.38 14.58 5.97
C ILE A 384 -16.01 15.31 7.17
N HIS A 385 -16.89 16.27 6.92
CA HIS A 385 -17.61 17.03 7.94
C HIS A 385 -19.04 16.53 8.13
N THR A 386 -19.75 16.32 7.02
CA THR A 386 -21.14 15.85 7.04
C THR A 386 -21.31 14.67 6.13
N ILE A 387 -22.18 13.74 6.51
CA ILE A 387 -22.71 12.71 5.62
C ILE A 387 -24.24 12.77 5.76
N ASN A 388 -24.93 12.99 4.64
CA ASN A 388 -26.32 13.42 4.62
C ASN A 388 -26.50 14.70 5.48
N ASP A 389 -27.52 14.76 6.32
CA ASP A 389 -27.74 15.90 7.21
C ASP A 389 -27.03 15.74 8.58
N TYR A 390 -26.23 14.70 8.75
CA TYR A 390 -25.54 14.42 9.99
C TYR A 390 -24.13 15.03 10.00
N ALA A 391 -23.93 16.02 10.86
CA ALA A 391 -22.64 16.70 11.02
C ALA A 391 -21.93 16.24 12.30
N VAL A 392 -20.63 15.94 12.17
CA VAL A 392 -19.76 15.65 13.32
C VAL A 392 -18.82 16.84 13.51
N ASN A 393 -18.81 17.41 14.72
CA ASN A 393 -18.02 18.59 15.06
C ASN A 393 -16.78 18.22 15.87
N GLN A 394 -15.68 18.91 15.63
CA GLN A 394 -14.44 18.71 16.40
C GLN A 394 -14.68 18.91 17.92
N PRO A 395 -14.02 18.12 18.82
CA PRO A 395 -12.89 17.21 18.52
C PRO A 395 -13.29 15.85 17.96
N ASP A 396 -14.59 15.58 17.80
CA ASP A 396 -15.11 14.35 17.23
C ASP A 396 -14.92 14.34 15.70
N GLY A 397 -15.06 13.20 15.06
CA GLY A 397 -14.86 13.08 13.62
C GLY A 397 -15.51 11.84 13.03
N TRP A 398 -15.75 11.87 11.71
CA TRP A 398 -16.13 10.68 10.99
C TRP A 398 -14.94 9.71 10.89
N MET A 399 -15.15 8.51 11.39
CA MET A 399 -14.23 7.36 11.28
C MET A 399 -14.90 6.28 10.44
N PHE A 400 -14.14 5.32 9.93
CA PHE A 400 -14.72 4.24 9.17
C PHE A 400 -14.00 2.91 9.37
N THR A 401 -14.76 1.84 9.19
CA THR A 401 -14.23 0.48 9.04
C THR A 401 -14.49 -0.02 7.63
N ILE A 402 -13.66 -0.91 7.15
CA ILE A 402 -13.90 -1.72 5.95
C ILE A 402 -13.96 -3.17 6.40
N ASN A 403 -15.10 -3.84 6.21
CA ASN A 403 -15.34 -5.21 6.67
C ASN A 403 -15.02 -5.40 8.16
N ASP A 404 -15.56 -4.52 9.00
CA ASP A 404 -15.35 -4.44 10.46
C ASP A 404 -13.89 -4.15 10.91
N LYS A 405 -12.98 -3.84 10.00
CA LYS A 405 -11.62 -3.43 10.34
C LYS A 405 -11.52 -1.90 10.33
N LEU A 406 -11.12 -1.32 11.48
CA LEU A 406 -10.92 0.12 11.59
C LEU A 406 -9.79 0.57 10.66
N SER A 407 -10.07 1.59 9.85
CA SER A 407 -9.05 2.17 8.98
C SER A 407 -8.13 3.08 9.76
N ASN A 408 -6.85 2.98 9.50
CA ASN A 408 -5.80 3.85 10.03
C ASN A 408 -5.26 4.84 8.99
N VAL A 409 -5.83 4.82 7.78
CA VAL A 409 -5.54 5.78 6.72
C VAL A 409 -6.80 6.60 6.44
N SER A 410 -6.61 7.79 5.84
CA SER A 410 -7.73 8.63 5.44
C SER A 410 -8.57 7.99 4.33
N ALA A 411 -9.82 8.44 4.18
CA ALA A 411 -10.69 7.99 3.08
C ALA A 411 -10.10 8.27 1.69
N SER A 412 -9.21 9.25 1.57
CA SER A 412 -8.48 9.56 0.34
C SER A 412 -7.41 8.53 -0.02
N LEU A 413 -6.99 7.70 0.94
CA LEU A 413 -5.97 6.67 0.76
C LEU A 413 -6.53 5.25 0.86
N ALA A 414 -7.63 5.06 1.58
CA ALA A 414 -8.26 3.75 1.73
C ALA A 414 -8.84 3.28 0.40
N THR A 415 -8.61 2.03 0.05
CA THR A 415 -9.15 1.38 -1.15
C THR A 415 -10.29 0.44 -0.80
N VAL A 416 -11.24 0.30 -1.71
CA VAL A 416 -12.39 -0.60 -1.60
C VAL A 416 -12.48 -1.52 -2.81
N GLN A 417 -13.03 -2.71 -2.60
CA GLN A 417 -13.19 -3.76 -3.61
C GLN A 417 -14.66 -4.20 -3.72
N ASP A 418 -14.94 -5.03 -4.71
CA ASP A 418 -16.28 -5.60 -4.87
C ASP A 418 -16.70 -6.42 -3.66
N GLY A 419 -17.91 -6.19 -3.19
CA GLY A 419 -18.49 -6.86 -2.01
C GLY A 419 -18.09 -6.26 -0.66
N ASP A 420 -17.21 -5.26 -0.61
CA ASP A 420 -16.84 -4.61 0.64
C ASP A 420 -18.03 -3.92 1.31
N THR A 421 -17.99 -3.88 2.63
CA THR A 421 -18.89 -3.05 3.44
C THR A 421 -18.09 -2.02 4.20
N VAL A 422 -18.40 -0.75 3.97
CA VAL A 422 -17.81 0.39 4.67
C VAL A 422 -18.79 0.93 5.68
N LEU A 423 -18.44 0.88 6.96
CA LEU A 423 -19.21 1.47 8.02
C LEU A 423 -18.58 2.80 8.45
N TRP A 424 -19.25 3.90 8.16
CA TRP A 424 -18.93 5.22 8.69
C TRP A 424 -19.59 5.42 10.05
N PHE A 425 -18.84 5.85 11.05
CA PHE A 425 -19.34 6.08 12.39
C PHE A 425 -18.76 7.34 13.01
N GLU A 426 -19.49 7.91 13.96
CA GLU A 426 -19.01 9.04 14.76
C GLU A 426 -17.97 8.55 15.76
N GLY A 427 -16.70 8.95 15.56
CA GLY A 427 -15.61 8.72 16.49
C GLY A 427 -15.53 9.86 17.50
N THR A 428 -15.63 9.55 18.79
CA THR A 428 -15.59 10.51 19.90
C THR A 428 -14.53 10.11 20.93
N THR A 429 -14.19 11.04 21.82
CA THR A 429 -13.31 10.72 22.96
C THR A 429 -13.93 9.72 23.91
N GLU A 430 -15.26 9.68 24.04
CA GLU A 430 -16.00 8.75 24.90
C GLU A 430 -15.94 7.32 24.36
N ASN A 431 -16.14 7.13 23.05
CA ASN A 431 -15.99 5.82 22.43
C ASN A 431 -14.54 5.49 22.02
N ARG A 432 -13.57 6.38 22.35
CA ARG A 432 -12.14 6.25 22.05
C ARG A 432 -11.88 6.02 20.56
N PHE A 433 -12.70 6.61 19.70
CA PHE A 433 -12.64 6.44 18.24
C PHE A 433 -12.81 4.97 17.78
N GLN A 434 -13.48 4.15 18.58
CA GLN A 434 -13.84 2.77 18.23
C GLN A 434 -15.29 2.71 17.75
N GLY A 435 -15.50 2.12 16.58
CA GLY A 435 -16.83 1.89 16.02
C GLY A 435 -17.45 0.57 16.45
N PRO A 436 -18.74 0.40 16.20
CA PRO A 436 -19.41 -0.90 16.34
C PRO A 436 -18.97 -1.83 15.19
N THR A 437 -19.14 -3.15 15.38
CA THR A 437 -19.19 -4.06 14.23
C THR A 437 -20.57 -3.95 13.56
N LEU A 438 -20.67 -4.39 12.31
CA LEU A 438 -21.95 -4.47 11.60
C LEU A 438 -22.96 -5.35 12.35
N ALA A 439 -22.52 -6.48 12.89
CA ALA A 439 -23.35 -7.37 13.70
C ALA A 439 -23.90 -6.65 14.95
N GLN A 440 -23.08 -5.91 15.67
CA GLN A 440 -23.50 -5.10 16.82
C GLN A 440 -24.53 -4.04 16.44
N LEU A 441 -24.27 -3.31 15.34
CA LEU A 441 -25.14 -2.25 14.86
C LEU A 441 -26.52 -2.76 14.44
N ARG A 442 -26.57 -3.95 13.84
CA ARG A 442 -27.82 -4.61 13.39
C ARG A 442 -28.55 -5.36 14.47
N GLY A 443 -28.01 -5.42 15.69
CA GLY A 443 -28.56 -6.23 16.77
C GLY A 443 -28.51 -7.73 16.47
N GLU A 444 -27.63 -8.16 15.56
CA GLU A 444 -27.40 -9.57 15.30
C GLU A 444 -26.76 -10.20 16.54
N SER A 445 -27.25 -11.35 16.95
CA SER A 445 -26.70 -12.03 18.12
C SER A 445 -25.26 -12.45 17.83
N ILE A 446 -24.33 -11.89 18.59
CA ILE A 446 -22.95 -12.42 18.62
C ILE A 446 -23.07 -13.89 19.02
N GLU A 447 -22.51 -14.79 18.20
CA GLU A 447 -22.46 -16.21 18.59
C GLU A 447 -21.51 -16.34 19.79
N TRP A 448 -22.10 -16.59 20.93
CA TRP A 448 -21.38 -16.76 22.18
C TRP A 448 -21.16 -18.23 22.50
N VAL A 449 -19.96 -18.53 22.98
CA VAL A 449 -19.67 -19.78 23.68
C VAL A 449 -19.76 -19.49 25.18
N ASP A 450 -20.76 -20.08 25.84
CA ASP A 450 -20.97 -19.88 27.26
C ASP A 450 -19.93 -20.66 28.07
N ILE A 451 -19.32 -20.01 29.03
CA ILE A 451 -18.43 -20.60 30.05
C ILE A 451 -19.19 -20.60 31.37
N ALA A 452 -19.82 -21.71 31.67
CA ALA A 452 -20.64 -21.91 32.86
C ALA A 452 -19.94 -22.70 33.97
N SER A 453 -18.80 -23.32 33.66
CA SER A 453 -18.09 -24.17 34.58
C SER A 453 -16.56 -24.06 34.45
N VAL A 454 -15.85 -24.51 35.48
CA VAL A 454 -14.39 -24.66 35.46
C VAL A 454 -13.93 -25.58 34.32
N ALA A 455 -14.72 -26.60 33.99
CA ALA A 455 -14.41 -27.52 32.89
C ALA A 455 -14.44 -26.79 31.52
N ASP A 456 -15.39 -25.90 31.29
CA ASP A 456 -15.49 -25.10 30.05
C ASP A 456 -14.30 -24.17 29.92
N LEU A 457 -13.93 -23.50 31.03
CA LEU A 457 -12.77 -22.59 31.05
C LEU A 457 -11.46 -23.34 30.81
N LEU A 458 -11.31 -24.52 31.38
CA LEU A 458 -10.14 -25.40 31.17
C LEU A 458 -10.08 -25.93 29.73
N ALA A 459 -11.23 -26.22 29.12
CA ALA A 459 -11.27 -26.63 27.72
C ALA A 459 -10.76 -25.52 26.78
N LEU A 460 -11.14 -24.27 27.07
CA LEU A 460 -10.59 -23.10 26.35
C LEU A 460 -9.10 -22.93 26.63
N ALA A 461 -8.68 -22.98 27.90
CA ALA A 461 -7.29 -22.75 28.30
C ALA A 461 -6.29 -23.78 27.72
N LYS A 462 -6.74 -25.02 27.54
CA LYS A 462 -5.94 -26.12 26.95
C LYS A 462 -6.02 -26.20 25.43
N SER A 463 -6.76 -25.30 24.77
CA SER A 463 -6.92 -25.34 23.32
C SER A 463 -5.66 -24.83 22.61
N SER A 464 -5.24 -25.56 21.58
CA SER A 464 -4.26 -25.17 20.58
C SER A 464 -4.88 -24.97 19.18
N ASN A 465 -6.20 -24.87 19.11
CA ASN A 465 -6.94 -24.65 17.87
C ASN A 465 -7.27 -23.15 17.73
N ASP A 466 -6.66 -22.50 16.74
CA ASP A 466 -6.83 -21.07 16.50
C ASP A 466 -8.30 -20.69 16.21
N GLY A 467 -9.07 -21.58 15.55
CA GLY A 467 -10.51 -21.39 15.35
C GLY A 467 -11.33 -21.42 16.65
N VAL A 468 -10.87 -22.12 17.68
CA VAL A 468 -11.45 -22.07 19.03
C VAL A 468 -11.01 -20.78 19.72
N LEU A 469 -9.74 -20.43 19.70
CA LEU A 469 -9.19 -19.25 20.36
C LEU A 469 -9.62 -17.91 19.72
N ALA A 470 -10.27 -17.96 18.55
CA ALA A 470 -10.84 -16.80 17.86
C ALA A 470 -12.35 -16.56 18.14
N LYS A 471 -13.03 -17.47 18.85
CA LYS A 471 -14.45 -17.31 19.14
C LYS A 471 -14.73 -16.30 20.25
N ASN A 472 -16.00 -15.93 20.39
CA ASN A 472 -16.47 -15.04 21.44
C ASN A 472 -16.94 -15.87 22.64
N TYR A 473 -16.37 -15.61 23.79
CA TYR A 473 -16.69 -16.30 25.05
C TYR A 473 -17.29 -15.36 26.05
N ARG A 474 -18.26 -15.85 26.83
CA ARG A 474 -18.80 -15.10 27.98
C ARG A 474 -18.91 -16.00 29.20
N LEU A 475 -18.57 -15.46 30.37
CA LEU A 475 -18.90 -16.13 31.62
C LEU A 475 -20.41 -16.02 31.88
N THR A 476 -20.99 -17.09 32.37
CA THR A 476 -22.41 -17.16 32.79
C THR A 476 -22.55 -17.52 34.26
N ALA A 477 -21.42 -17.69 34.96
CA ALA A 477 -21.37 -17.96 36.39
C ALA A 477 -20.01 -17.54 36.97
N ASP A 478 -19.97 -17.31 38.26
CA ASP A 478 -18.71 -17.17 39.01
C ASP A 478 -18.00 -18.53 39.06
N LEU A 479 -16.67 -18.53 38.96
CA LEU A 479 -15.88 -19.75 38.90
C LEU A 479 -14.82 -19.77 40.02
N ASP A 480 -14.65 -20.91 40.69
CA ASP A 480 -13.61 -21.14 41.69
C ASP A 480 -12.56 -22.10 41.10
N LEU A 481 -11.37 -21.57 40.87
CA LEU A 481 -10.19 -22.31 40.39
C LEU A 481 -9.25 -22.75 41.53
N SER A 482 -9.66 -22.64 42.80
CA SER A 482 -8.82 -23.06 43.94
C SER A 482 -8.44 -24.51 43.82
N GLY A 483 -7.13 -24.78 43.79
CA GLY A 483 -6.58 -26.13 43.62
C GLY A 483 -6.67 -26.72 42.20
N VAL A 484 -7.06 -25.93 41.22
CA VAL A 484 -7.12 -26.33 39.82
C VAL A 484 -5.82 -25.95 39.11
N ASP A 485 -5.24 -26.90 38.37
CA ASP A 485 -4.08 -26.65 37.49
C ASP A 485 -4.59 -25.89 36.23
N PHE A 486 -4.35 -24.58 36.22
CA PHE A 486 -4.82 -23.68 35.15
C PHE A 486 -3.63 -23.16 34.35
N PRO A 487 -3.48 -23.56 33.07
CA PRO A 487 -2.30 -23.23 32.27
C PRO A 487 -2.27 -21.80 31.75
N GLY A 488 -3.36 -21.03 31.89
CA GLY A 488 -3.60 -19.77 31.17
C GLY A 488 -4.18 -19.98 29.78
N ILE A 489 -4.85 -18.96 29.25
CA ILE A 489 -5.51 -18.99 27.93
C ILE A 489 -4.57 -18.39 26.89
N GLY A 490 -4.31 -19.14 25.82
CA GLY A 490 -3.48 -18.70 24.70
C GLY A 490 -1.96 -18.77 24.97
N THR A 491 -1.22 -19.10 23.94
CA THR A 491 0.24 -19.25 23.95
C THR A 491 0.88 -18.40 22.83
N ALA A 492 2.21 -18.30 22.79
CA ALA A 492 2.89 -17.59 21.70
C ALA A 492 2.65 -18.23 20.31
N ALA A 493 2.47 -19.56 20.27
CA ALA A 493 2.15 -20.28 19.03
C ALA A 493 0.64 -20.16 18.66
N HIS A 494 -0.22 -20.10 19.65
CA HIS A 494 -1.69 -20.07 19.52
C HIS A 494 -2.25 -18.98 20.45
N PRO A 495 -2.15 -17.69 20.09
CA PRO A 495 -2.66 -16.60 20.91
C PRO A 495 -4.19 -16.58 20.95
N PHE A 496 -4.76 -16.08 22.04
CA PHE A 496 -6.18 -15.78 22.06
C PHE A 496 -6.47 -14.53 21.22
N THR A 497 -7.37 -14.65 20.27
CA THR A 497 -7.67 -13.56 19.29
C THR A 497 -9.16 -13.14 19.32
N GLY A 498 -9.99 -13.83 20.12
CA GLY A 498 -11.40 -13.62 20.24
C GLY A 498 -11.81 -12.48 21.20
N LEU A 499 -13.09 -12.47 21.52
CA LEU A 499 -13.66 -11.63 22.58
C LEU A 499 -13.96 -12.48 23.81
N PHE A 500 -13.51 -12.04 24.99
CA PHE A 500 -13.85 -12.65 26.27
C PHE A 500 -14.59 -11.62 27.13
N ASP A 501 -15.86 -11.86 27.40
CA ASP A 501 -16.69 -11.01 28.25
C ASP A 501 -16.97 -11.72 29.58
N GLY A 502 -16.40 -11.20 30.65
CA GLY A 502 -16.65 -11.72 31.99
C GLY A 502 -18.06 -11.47 32.51
N GLN A 503 -18.89 -10.64 31.83
CA GLN A 503 -20.26 -10.28 32.24
C GLN A 503 -20.37 -9.75 33.68
N GLY A 504 -19.26 -9.30 34.25
CA GLY A 504 -19.20 -8.91 35.67
C GLY A 504 -19.04 -10.09 36.65
N HIS A 505 -18.91 -11.31 36.14
CA HIS A 505 -18.61 -12.48 36.97
C HIS A 505 -17.17 -12.49 37.47
N THR A 506 -16.97 -13.22 38.56
CA THR A 506 -15.69 -13.36 39.25
C THR A 506 -15.08 -14.75 39.01
N VAL A 507 -13.77 -14.80 38.74
CA VAL A 507 -12.98 -16.03 38.79
C VAL A 507 -12.04 -15.92 39.95
N THR A 508 -12.14 -16.88 40.89
CA THR A 508 -11.40 -16.88 42.16
C THR A 508 -10.33 -17.95 42.18
N GLY A 509 -9.20 -17.70 42.88
CA GLY A 509 -8.19 -18.70 43.25
C GLY A 509 -7.36 -19.25 42.10
N ALA A 510 -7.32 -18.61 40.94
CA ALA A 510 -6.53 -19.06 39.80
C ALA A 510 -5.02 -19.03 40.13
N THR A 511 -4.35 -20.17 39.94
CA THR A 511 -2.88 -20.30 40.07
C THR A 511 -2.29 -20.58 38.69
N VAL A 512 -1.43 -19.67 38.21
CA VAL A 512 -0.75 -19.79 36.93
C VAL A 512 0.75 -19.69 37.10
N SER A 513 1.50 -20.66 36.59
CA SER A 513 2.96 -20.65 36.68
C SER A 513 3.62 -21.03 35.36
N GLY A 514 4.80 -20.47 35.11
CA GLY A 514 5.55 -20.76 33.88
C GLY A 514 6.84 -19.95 33.77
N THR A 515 7.54 -20.08 32.64
CA THR A 515 8.80 -19.36 32.41
C THR A 515 8.56 -18.06 31.62
N GLU A 516 7.64 -18.05 30.66
CA GLU A 516 7.44 -16.91 29.79
C GLU A 516 5.96 -16.72 29.40
N ASN A 517 5.53 -15.46 29.25
CA ASN A 517 4.16 -15.11 28.91
C ASN A 517 3.12 -15.68 29.88
N VAL A 518 3.30 -15.42 31.16
CA VAL A 518 2.51 -16.01 32.23
C VAL A 518 1.41 -15.06 32.69
N GLY A 519 0.16 -15.49 32.63
CA GLY A 519 -1.01 -14.72 33.04
C GLY A 519 -2.28 -15.55 32.95
N PHE A 520 -3.41 -15.03 33.42
CA PHE A 520 -4.71 -15.68 33.21
C PHE A 520 -4.97 -15.90 31.71
N PHE A 521 -4.60 -14.90 30.89
CA PHE A 521 -4.31 -15.05 29.47
C PHE A 521 -2.80 -15.02 29.28
N GLY A 522 -2.22 -16.10 28.75
CA GLY A 522 -0.79 -16.18 28.50
C GLY A 522 -0.38 -15.20 27.39
N VAL A 523 -0.96 -15.35 26.19
CA VAL A 523 -0.74 -14.46 25.04
C VAL A 523 -2.07 -14.09 24.40
N ILE A 524 -2.25 -12.79 24.14
CA ILE A 524 -3.38 -12.28 23.36
C ILE A 524 -2.87 -11.54 22.14
N LYS A 525 -3.65 -11.57 21.05
CA LYS A 525 -3.32 -10.88 19.80
C LYS A 525 -4.60 -10.37 19.13
N GLY A 526 -4.77 -9.05 19.02
CA GLY A 526 -5.99 -8.45 18.48
C GLY A 526 -7.27 -8.85 19.23
N ALA A 527 -7.16 -9.20 20.50
CA ALA A 527 -8.26 -9.72 21.33
C ALA A 527 -8.95 -8.62 22.13
N THR A 528 -10.20 -8.88 22.52
CA THR A 528 -10.94 -8.04 23.46
C THR A 528 -11.22 -8.81 24.73
N ILE A 529 -10.81 -8.28 25.89
CA ILE A 529 -11.12 -8.83 27.23
C ILE A 529 -11.86 -7.75 28.01
N LYS A 530 -13.04 -8.04 28.50
CA LYS A 530 -13.86 -7.05 29.23
C LYS A 530 -14.67 -7.64 30.37
N ASN A 531 -15.03 -6.77 31.33
CA ASN A 531 -15.96 -7.09 32.43
C ASN A 531 -15.59 -8.33 33.23
N LEU A 532 -14.31 -8.63 33.39
CA LEU A 532 -13.79 -9.83 34.10
C LEU A 532 -13.18 -9.43 35.44
N HIS A 533 -13.60 -10.08 36.50
CA HIS A 533 -13.06 -9.89 37.84
C HIS A 533 -12.25 -11.12 38.26
N LEU A 534 -10.97 -10.93 38.53
CA LEU A 534 -10.10 -11.97 39.05
C LEU A 534 -9.79 -11.69 40.51
N THR A 535 -10.01 -12.68 41.42
CA THR A 535 -9.75 -12.54 42.85
C THR A 535 -8.89 -13.67 43.36
N ASP A 536 -8.06 -13.35 44.35
CA ASP A 536 -7.14 -14.33 45.02
C ASP A 536 -6.26 -15.12 44.01
N VAL A 537 -5.83 -14.42 42.94
CA VAL A 537 -4.99 -15.08 41.92
C VAL A 537 -3.53 -15.12 42.37
N THR A 538 -2.82 -16.19 41.98
CA THR A 538 -1.39 -16.32 42.14
C THR A 538 -0.74 -16.57 40.79
N VAL A 539 0.04 -15.60 40.31
CA VAL A 539 0.74 -15.70 39.03
C VAL A 539 2.24 -15.64 39.25
N THR A 540 2.97 -16.68 38.84
CA THR A 540 4.41 -16.77 39.01
C THR A 540 5.09 -17.07 37.69
N GLY A 541 5.96 -16.17 37.23
CA GLY A 541 6.69 -16.32 35.98
C GLY A 541 8.15 -15.87 36.07
N GLU A 542 8.88 -16.01 34.97
CA GLU A 542 10.22 -15.45 34.86
C GLU A 542 10.24 -14.22 33.95
N LYS A 543 9.56 -14.28 32.80
CA LYS A 543 9.56 -13.21 31.80
C LYS A 543 8.15 -12.96 31.29
N ARG A 544 7.78 -11.69 31.14
CA ARG A 544 6.44 -11.25 30.70
C ARG A 544 5.33 -11.87 31.56
N THR A 545 5.30 -11.46 32.80
CA THR A 545 4.38 -11.98 33.83
C THR A 545 3.33 -10.89 34.14
N GLY A 546 2.07 -11.17 33.91
CA GLY A 546 0.97 -10.27 34.23
C GLY A 546 -0.20 -11.00 34.88
N GLY A 547 -0.90 -10.35 35.80
CA GLY A 547 -1.99 -10.98 36.50
C GLY A 547 -3.13 -11.40 35.57
N LEU A 548 -3.53 -10.54 34.66
CA LEU A 548 -4.54 -10.84 33.64
C LEU A 548 -3.90 -11.32 32.35
N VAL A 549 -2.90 -10.61 31.82
CA VAL A 549 -2.29 -10.93 30.54
C VAL A 549 -0.76 -10.99 30.68
N GLY A 550 -0.12 -12.11 30.31
CA GLY A 550 1.32 -12.23 30.28
C GLY A 550 1.95 -11.38 29.15
N TYR A 551 1.45 -11.52 27.94
CA TYR A 551 1.93 -10.79 26.77
C TYR A 551 0.77 -10.37 25.84
N ALA A 552 0.63 -9.07 25.65
CA ALA A 552 -0.30 -8.50 24.71
C ALA A 552 0.44 -8.23 23.39
N GLN A 553 0.50 -9.24 22.53
CA GLN A 553 1.20 -9.17 21.26
C GLN A 553 0.47 -8.20 20.33
N ALA A 554 1.20 -7.26 19.72
CA ALA A 554 0.67 -6.45 18.65
C ALA A 554 0.37 -7.34 17.42
N GLU A 555 -0.79 -7.18 16.84
CA GLU A 555 -1.06 -7.75 15.53
C GLU A 555 -0.40 -6.82 14.48
N LEU A 556 0.83 -7.16 14.11
CA LEU A 556 1.52 -6.49 13.01
C LEU A 556 1.10 -7.23 11.74
N ASP A 557 0.37 -6.56 10.88
CA ASP A 557 0.25 -7.02 9.50
C ASP A 557 1.60 -6.78 8.83
N SER A 558 2.19 -7.85 8.30
CA SER A 558 3.51 -7.80 7.66
C SER A 558 3.56 -6.89 6.42
N GLU A 559 2.39 -6.50 5.90
CA GLU A 559 2.24 -5.63 4.73
C GLU A 559 1.80 -4.20 5.11
N ASN A 560 1.32 -3.99 6.35
CA ASN A 560 0.86 -2.68 6.78
C ASN A 560 0.89 -2.57 8.31
N LEU A 561 1.90 -1.89 8.88
CA LEU A 561 2.09 -1.66 10.32
C LEU A 561 0.88 -1.03 11.04
N ALA A 562 -0.13 -0.66 10.30
CA ALA A 562 -1.28 0.09 10.75
C ALA A 562 -2.62 -0.68 10.70
N ASN A 563 -2.70 -1.87 10.10
CA ASN A 563 -3.94 -2.68 10.01
C ASN A 563 -4.09 -3.72 11.13
N GLY A 564 -3.20 -3.72 12.11
CA GLY A 564 -3.28 -4.67 13.23
C GLY A 564 -4.45 -4.35 14.16
N LYS A 565 -5.27 -5.35 14.45
CA LYS A 565 -6.32 -5.26 15.47
C LYS A 565 -5.66 -5.03 16.85
N ALA A 566 -5.99 -3.91 17.50
CA ALA A 566 -5.47 -3.61 18.82
C ALA A 566 -6.02 -4.59 19.88
N ASN A 567 -5.21 -4.96 20.85
CA ASN A 567 -5.70 -5.62 22.05
C ASN A 567 -6.49 -4.62 22.89
N LEU A 568 -7.70 -4.98 23.30
CA LEU A 568 -8.57 -4.17 24.14
C LEU A 568 -8.82 -4.84 25.48
N ILE A 569 -8.47 -4.17 26.58
CA ILE A 569 -8.77 -4.63 27.96
C ILE A 569 -9.59 -3.55 28.61
N GLY A 570 -10.83 -3.85 28.99
CA GLY A 570 -11.76 -2.89 29.58
C GLY A 570 -12.54 -3.44 30.77
N SER A 571 -12.79 -2.60 31.77
CA SER A 571 -13.61 -2.97 32.96
C SER A 571 -13.18 -4.28 33.64
N CYS A 572 -11.87 -4.57 33.66
CA CYS A 572 -11.31 -5.75 34.32
C CYS A 572 -10.66 -5.37 35.63
N THR A 573 -10.82 -6.21 36.66
CA THR A 573 -10.15 -6.06 37.96
C THR A 573 -9.38 -7.30 38.32
N ILE A 574 -8.32 -7.13 39.08
CA ILE A 574 -7.52 -8.24 39.61
C ILE A 574 -7.09 -7.95 41.02
N SER A 575 -7.17 -8.97 41.86
CA SER A 575 -6.55 -9.00 43.19
C SER A 575 -5.80 -10.30 43.41
N GLY A 576 -4.67 -10.27 44.13
CA GLY A 576 -3.84 -11.43 44.39
C GLY A 576 -2.35 -11.12 44.31
N THR A 577 -1.55 -12.11 44.02
CA THR A 577 -0.09 -12.00 43.96
C THR A 577 0.45 -12.26 42.55
N VAL A 578 1.24 -11.32 42.04
CA VAL A 578 1.96 -11.48 40.75
C VAL A 578 3.45 -11.39 41.04
N SER A 579 4.22 -12.44 40.68
CA SER A 579 5.66 -12.54 40.90
C SER A 579 6.37 -12.89 39.60
N GLY A 580 7.33 -12.08 39.20
CA GLY A 580 8.13 -12.30 37.99
C GLY A 580 9.53 -11.73 38.12
N LYS A 581 10.45 -12.12 37.23
CA LYS A 581 11.84 -11.63 37.20
C LYS A 581 12.03 -10.48 36.22
N GLU A 582 11.41 -10.57 35.06
CA GLU A 582 11.51 -9.57 33.97
C GLU A 582 10.14 -9.22 33.41
N GLN A 583 9.90 -7.94 33.10
CA GLN A 583 8.64 -7.45 32.51
C GLN A 583 7.41 -7.93 33.29
N THR A 584 7.35 -7.56 34.58
CA THR A 584 6.25 -7.94 35.46
C THR A 584 5.30 -6.79 35.67
N GLY A 585 4.00 -7.00 35.46
CA GLY A 585 2.92 -6.05 35.67
C GLY A 585 1.76 -6.64 36.45
N GLY A 586 1.11 -5.86 37.33
CA GLY A 586 -0.05 -6.31 38.08
C GLY A 586 -1.20 -6.75 37.17
N LEU A 587 -1.46 -6.06 36.07
CA LEU A 587 -2.51 -6.39 35.10
C LEU A 587 -1.90 -7.03 33.85
N VAL A 588 -0.96 -6.37 33.19
CA VAL A 588 -0.32 -6.83 31.94
C VAL A 588 1.20 -6.87 32.15
N GLY A 589 1.86 -7.95 31.73
CA GLY A 589 3.30 -8.10 31.85
C GLY A 589 4.08 -7.33 30.78
N CYS A 590 3.61 -7.38 29.53
CA CYS A 590 4.20 -6.65 28.39
C CYS A 590 3.18 -6.47 27.26
#